data_b8d5c7b3b048733f9f3f288722cdf6ae
#
_entry.id   b8d5c7b3b048733f9f3f288722cdf6ae
#
_cell.length_a   1.000
_cell.length_b   1.000
_cell.length_c   1.000
_cell.angle_alpha   90.00
_cell.angle_beta   90.00
_cell.angle_gamma   90.00
#
_symmetry.space_group_name_H-M   'P 1'
#
loop_
_entity.id
_entity.type
_entity.pdbx_description
1 polymer ?
#
loop_
_entity_poly.entity_id
_entity_poly.type
_entity_poly.pdbx_seq_one_letter_code
_entity_poly.pdbx_strand_id
1 'polypeptide(L)'
;LNAKGLRIAVVDLETTGSHLDQGDQIIQIGAVLIEDGQVLAQHSMLLNPERNIPTHITAITGIQSDQVQDAPTFSQVAGLWYERLKDCFFVAHNLGFDLTFLQAKFAEQGLDFQPPALDTVQLAKIFLPQAPGFNLQDLSQFFGLNFQDAHDALGDARMTAHLLDVLAHQAADLDYGTKLALQAIFKALPYQASQFLNQANSFYCQVKWPEGQGISQTQASHASLISTKQRTAVAYWLEAGQDKSPLVLEAHARQDHQGLALALLDAWRQEGEKALLVLENEGQISHWQVLWQEVTGQQAGLYRPAYQFIDMASVYQFCHEFDLSRANQQELTVLAAALVWLTNSQYGCLDELNSELDISQIMRRYDFVAKTGKKVGYHRYLEGLKTKDLILMNQKDWLSLKQVADSPLAFLGQARVLVLDLEASYQGLVDQESMTLDASQLFVELKALLDQGQEEAQLESCLATSYDLLESMRAEFEASDIGN
;
A
#
# COMPACT_ATOMS: atom_id res chain seq x y z
N LEU A 1 -0.72 43.82 -17.75
CA LEU A 1 0.11 42.64 -18.11
C LEU A 1 -0.84 41.52 -18.32
N ASN A 2 -1.15 41.17 -19.57
CA ASN A 2 -1.87 39.91 -19.90
C ASN A 2 -0.97 38.78 -19.42
N ALA A 3 -1.34 38.12 -18.35
CA ALA A 3 -0.76 36.86 -17.95
C ALA A 3 -1.06 35.89 -19.10
N LYS A 4 -0.06 35.55 -19.94
CA LYS A 4 -0.17 34.36 -20.80
C LYS A 4 -0.54 33.21 -19.87
N GLY A 5 -1.55 32.43 -20.21
CA GLY A 5 -1.93 31.25 -19.47
C GLY A 5 -0.73 30.29 -19.35
N LEU A 6 -0.77 29.44 -18.35
CA LEU A 6 0.26 28.41 -18.18
C LEU A 6 0.17 27.42 -19.34
N ARG A 7 1.28 27.28 -20.10
CA ARG A 7 1.41 26.26 -21.14
C ARG A 7 2.11 25.04 -20.55
N ILE A 8 1.54 23.86 -20.73
CA ILE A 8 2.06 22.60 -20.22
C ILE A 8 2.33 21.67 -21.41
N ALA A 9 3.48 21.03 -21.42
CA ALA A 9 3.79 19.94 -22.32
C ALA A 9 3.96 18.66 -21.48
N VAL A 10 3.02 17.74 -21.60
CA VAL A 10 3.14 16.41 -21.01
C VAL A 10 3.78 15.51 -22.06
N VAL A 11 4.96 14.98 -21.76
CA VAL A 11 5.81 14.29 -22.70
C VAL A 11 6.16 12.91 -22.17
N ASP A 12 6.24 11.96 -23.09
CA ASP A 12 6.76 10.62 -22.87
C ASP A 12 7.63 10.18 -24.06
N LEU A 13 8.66 9.40 -23.80
CA LEU A 13 9.65 8.95 -24.78
C LEU A 13 9.77 7.43 -24.78
N GLU A 14 9.76 6.85 -25.98
CA GLU A 14 10.30 5.52 -26.18
C GLU A 14 11.73 5.60 -26.72
N THR A 15 12.61 4.71 -26.23
CA THR A 15 14.03 4.74 -26.55
C THR A 15 14.60 3.35 -26.86
N THR A 16 15.79 3.26 -27.44
CA THR A 16 16.48 1.98 -27.67
C THR A 16 17.04 1.36 -26.38
N GLY A 17 17.00 2.09 -25.26
CA GLY A 17 17.48 1.70 -23.94
C GLY A 17 17.61 2.91 -23.03
N SER A 18 18.10 2.72 -21.82
CA SER A 18 18.15 3.76 -20.78
C SER A 18 19.52 4.46 -20.63
N HIS A 19 20.49 4.13 -21.46
CA HIS A 19 21.89 4.53 -21.31
C HIS A 19 22.34 5.47 -22.41
N LEU A 20 22.20 6.77 -22.21
CA LEU A 20 22.71 7.80 -23.15
C LEU A 20 24.22 7.68 -23.41
N ASP A 21 25.00 7.32 -22.39
CA ASP A 21 26.45 7.11 -22.50
C ASP A 21 26.81 5.88 -23.34
N GLN A 22 25.92 4.94 -23.55
CA GLN A 22 26.04 3.79 -24.43
C GLN A 22 25.44 4.06 -25.82
N GLY A 23 25.01 5.28 -26.07
CA GLY A 23 24.51 5.74 -27.36
C GLY A 23 23.05 5.39 -27.62
N ASP A 24 22.25 5.16 -26.57
CA ASP A 24 20.82 4.95 -26.76
C ASP A 24 20.13 6.18 -27.35
N GLN A 25 19.10 5.94 -28.15
CA GLN A 25 18.45 6.92 -28.99
C GLN A 25 16.94 6.90 -28.75
N ILE A 26 16.28 8.04 -28.99
CA ILE A 26 14.83 8.15 -28.98
C ILE A 26 14.25 7.49 -30.23
N ILE A 27 13.24 6.65 -30.08
CA ILE A 27 12.52 5.98 -31.18
C ILE A 27 11.08 6.48 -31.35
N GLN A 28 10.50 7.09 -30.29
CA GLN A 28 9.21 7.77 -30.38
C GLN A 28 9.17 8.93 -29.38
N ILE A 29 8.49 10.02 -29.78
CA ILE A 29 8.13 11.13 -28.89
C ILE A 29 6.62 11.26 -28.90
N GLY A 30 6.00 11.17 -27.74
CA GLY A 30 4.60 11.51 -27.49
C GLY A 30 4.49 12.81 -26.69
N ALA A 31 3.59 13.70 -27.08
CA ALA A 31 3.34 14.93 -26.34
C ALA A 31 1.88 15.36 -26.36
N VAL A 32 1.38 15.79 -25.21
CA VAL A 32 0.10 16.48 -25.05
C VAL A 32 0.38 17.92 -24.64
N LEU A 33 0.03 18.87 -25.50
CA LEU A 33 0.17 20.31 -25.22
C LEU A 33 -1.14 20.87 -24.67
N ILE A 34 -1.03 21.55 -23.52
CA ILE A 34 -2.18 22.08 -22.78
C ILE A 34 -1.94 23.58 -22.56
N GLU A 35 -2.98 24.39 -22.73
CA GLU A 35 -2.99 25.81 -22.38
C GLU A 35 -4.33 26.16 -21.76
N ASP A 36 -4.31 26.86 -20.64
CA ASP A 36 -5.52 27.25 -19.89
C ASP A 36 -6.47 26.08 -19.58
N GLY A 37 -5.90 24.91 -19.27
CA GLY A 37 -6.65 23.69 -18.96
C GLY A 37 -7.25 22.97 -20.17
N GLN A 38 -7.03 23.44 -21.39
CA GLN A 38 -7.53 22.82 -22.61
C GLN A 38 -6.42 22.15 -23.40
N VAL A 39 -6.67 20.95 -23.93
CA VAL A 39 -5.73 20.29 -24.84
C VAL A 39 -5.68 21.05 -26.15
N LEU A 40 -4.55 21.69 -26.45
CA LEU A 40 -4.30 22.42 -27.69
C LEU A 40 -3.96 21.48 -28.86
N ALA A 41 -3.07 20.53 -28.59
CA ALA A 41 -2.56 19.61 -29.59
C ALA A 41 -2.04 18.34 -28.93
N GLN A 42 -2.03 17.28 -29.74
CA GLN A 42 -1.41 16.01 -29.39
C GLN A 42 -0.51 15.61 -30.54
N HIS A 43 0.70 15.20 -30.21
CA HIS A 43 1.73 14.84 -31.19
C HIS A 43 2.32 13.49 -30.86
N SER A 44 2.43 12.63 -31.87
CA SER A 44 3.22 11.42 -31.81
C SER A 44 4.13 11.38 -33.04
N MET A 45 5.39 11.01 -32.83
CA MET A 45 6.35 10.92 -33.92
C MET A 45 7.33 9.79 -33.67
N LEU A 46 7.38 8.84 -34.60
CA LEU A 46 8.45 7.84 -34.66
C LEU A 46 9.73 8.49 -35.16
N LEU A 47 10.86 8.04 -34.63
CA LEU A 47 12.18 8.55 -34.98
C LEU A 47 13.12 7.40 -35.40
N ASN A 48 13.95 7.64 -36.41
CA ASN A 48 14.99 6.72 -36.79
C ASN A 48 16.18 6.86 -35.83
N PRO A 49 16.47 5.83 -35.00
CA PRO A 49 17.57 5.87 -34.06
C PRO A 49 18.94 5.70 -34.72
N GLU A 50 19.01 5.47 -36.03
CA GLU A 50 20.23 5.13 -36.81
C GLU A 50 20.99 3.92 -36.23
N ARG A 51 20.29 3.07 -35.50
CA ARG A 51 20.77 1.82 -34.91
C ARG A 51 19.62 0.81 -34.81
N ASN A 52 19.95 -0.47 -34.64
CA ASN A 52 18.93 -1.48 -34.44
C ASN A 52 18.24 -1.31 -33.07
N ILE A 53 16.92 -1.49 -33.05
CA ILE A 53 16.17 -1.56 -31.82
C ILE A 53 16.38 -2.95 -31.18
N PRO A 54 16.84 -3.02 -29.91
CA PRO A 54 17.00 -4.30 -29.23
C PRO A 54 15.68 -5.06 -29.11
N THR A 55 15.71 -6.39 -29.21
CA THR A 55 14.50 -7.23 -29.19
C THR A 55 13.66 -7.07 -27.91
N HIS A 56 14.31 -6.85 -26.76
CA HIS A 56 13.59 -6.60 -25.51
C HIS A 56 12.86 -5.27 -25.52
N ILE A 57 13.39 -4.23 -26.17
CA ILE A 57 12.71 -2.94 -26.36
C ILE A 57 11.50 -3.10 -27.30
N THR A 58 11.69 -3.80 -28.42
CA THR A 58 10.57 -4.14 -29.31
C THR A 58 9.46 -4.92 -28.58
N ALA A 59 9.84 -5.82 -27.67
CA ALA A 59 8.85 -6.57 -26.89
C ALA A 59 8.06 -5.69 -25.90
N ILE A 60 8.65 -4.59 -25.43
CA ILE A 60 8.00 -3.64 -24.51
C ILE A 60 7.15 -2.62 -25.29
N THR A 61 7.77 -1.95 -26.27
CA THR A 61 7.17 -0.80 -26.98
C THR A 61 6.32 -1.20 -28.18
N GLY A 62 6.49 -2.44 -28.69
CA GLY A 62 5.90 -2.89 -29.95
C GLY A 62 6.56 -2.28 -31.20
N ILE A 63 7.50 -1.31 -31.07
CA ILE A 63 8.13 -0.62 -32.20
C ILE A 63 9.23 -1.52 -32.79
N GLN A 64 9.12 -1.77 -34.08
CA GLN A 64 10.08 -2.58 -34.84
C GLN A 64 11.04 -1.69 -35.67
N SER A 65 12.24 -2.21 -35.97
CA SER A 65 13.26 -1.45 -36.68
C SER A 65 12.82 -1.03 -38.10
N ASP A 66 11.99 -1.81 -38.78
CA ASP A 66 11.44 -1.47 -40.11
C ASP A 66 10.44 -0.31 -40.06
N GLN A 67 9.70 -0.13 -38.95
CA GLN A 67 8.76 0.97 -38.79
C GLN A 67 9.44 2.33 -38.64
N VAL A 68 10.68 2.36 -38.13
CA VAL A 68 11.45 3.60 -37.94
C VAL A 68 12.49 3.87 -39.00
N GLN A 69 12.70 2.95 -39.96
CA GLN A 69 13.77 3.04 -40.97
C GLN A 69 13.63 4.29 -41.83
N ASP A 70 12.39 4.63 -42.23
CA ASP A 70 12.11 5.79 -43.08
C ASP A 70 11.65 7.02 -42.25
N ALA A 71 11.64 6.92 -40.93
CA ALA A 71 11.31 8.03 -40.04
C ALA A 71 12.46 9.07 -39.99
N PRO A 72 12.16 10.33 -39.68
CA PRO A 72 13.22 11.33 -39.51
C PRO A 72 14.09 10.99 -38.29
N THR A 73 15.37 11.36 -38.38
CA THR A 73 16.24 11.33 -37.19
C THR A 73 15.92 12.46 -36.23
N PHE A 74 16.33 12.33 -34.96
CA PHE A 74 16.11 13.41 -33.99
C PHE A 74 16.72 14.74 -34.45
N SER A 75 17.91 14.72 -35.06
CA SER A 75 18.56 15.93 -35.55
C SER A 75 17.75 16.69 -36.62
N GLN A 76 16.99 15.97 -37.44
CA GLN A 76 16.15 16.59 -38.47
C GLN A 76 14.91 17.29 -37.88
N VAL A 77 14.43 16.87 -36.73
CA VAL A 77 13.19 17.36 -36.09
C VAL A 77 13.45 18.14 -34.81
N ALA A 78 14.68 18.24 -34.34
CA ALA A 78 15.06 18.89 -33.11
C ALA A 78 14.54 20.33 -33.02
N GLY A 79 14.70 21.13 -34.06
CA GLY A 79 14.18 22.50 -34.08
C GLY A 79 12.65 22.57 -33.96
N LEU A 80 11.94 21.64 -34.59
CA LEU A 80 10.49 21.54 -34.49
C LEU A 80 10.03 21.24 -33.06
N TRP A 81 10.64 20.23 -32.42
CA TRP A 81 10.31 19.85 -31.07
C TRP A 81 10.74 20.88 -30.03
N TYR A 82 11.90 21.52 -30.24
CA TYR A 82 12.36 22.60 -29.39
C TYR A 82 11.35 23.77 -29.37
N GLU A 83 10.88 24.23 -30.55
CA GLU A 83 9.90 25.32 -30.64
C GLU A 83 8.55 24.95 -29.99
N ARG A 84 8.16 23.68 -29.98
CA ARG A 84 6.93 23.22 -29.32
C ARG A 84 7.06 23.21 -27.79
N LEU A 85 8.25 22.90 -27.25
CA LEU A 85 8.44 22.59 -25.84
C LEU A 85 9.10 23.73 -25.04
N LYS A 86 9.90 24.61 -25.66
CA LYS A 86 10.75 25.60 -24.99
C LYS A 86 10.01 26.57 -24.06
N ASP A 87 8.76 26.91 -24.36
CA ASP A 87 7.95 27.86 -23.59
C ASP A 87 6.91 27.16 -22.72
N CYS A 88 7.02 25.86 -22.52
CA CYS A 88 6.08 25.06 -21.76
C CYS A 88 6.65 24.66 -20.40
N PHE A 89 5.74 24.42 -19.47
CA PHE A 89 6.01 23.67 -18.28
C PHE A 89 6.10 22.20 -18.65
N PHE A 90 7.26 21.58 -18.48
CA PHE A 90 7.51 20.22 -18.90
C PHE A 90 7.05 19.23 -17.83
N VAL A 91 6.23 18.26 -18.19
CA VAL A 91 5.70 17.24 -17.27
C VAL A 91 5.95 15.86 -17.85
N ALA A 92 6.47 14.95 -17.06
CA ALA A 92 6.63 13.56 -17.42
C ALA A 92 6.37 12.63 -16.22
N HIS A 93 6.16 11.37 -16.52
CA HIS A 93 6.03 10.34 -15.50
C HIS A 93 7.38 9.62 -15.35
N ASN A 94 8.10 9.86 -14.24
CA ASN A 94 9.52 9.60 -14.07
C ASN A 94 10.39 10.59 -14.88
N LEU A 95 10.16 11.86 -14.63
CA LEU A 95 10.75 13.02 -15.33
C LEU A 95 12.23 12.91 -15.61
N GLY A 96 13.01 12.32 -14.70
CA GLY A 96 14.46 12.20 -14.81
C GLY A 96 14.89 11.50 -16.10
N PHE A 97 14.12 10.56 -16.59
CA PHE A 97 14.40 9.84 -17.82
C PHE A 97 14.16 10.75 -19.05
N ASP A 98 12.94 11.20 -19.26
CA ASP A 98 12.53 11.93 -20.47
C ASP A 98 13.27 13.27 -20.62
N LEU A 99 13.35 14.02 -19.51
CA LEU A 99 14.01 15.32 -19.53
C LEU A 99 15.50 15.18 -19.84
N THR A 100 16.19 14.19 -19.25
CA THR A 100 17.62 13.96 -19.49
C THR A 100 17.91 13.58 -20.94
N PHE A 101 17.07 12.68 -21.51
CA PHE A 101 17.21 12.33 -22.94
C PHE A 101 17.00 13.54 -23.84
N LEU A 102 15.94 14.33 -23.65
CA LEU A 102 15.69 15.51 -24.47
C LEU A 102 16.75 16.58 -24.31
N GLN A 103 17.21 16.85 -23.08
CA GLN A 103 18.29 17.80 -22.82
C GLN A 103 19.57 17.40 -23.56
N ALA A 104 19.97 16.13 -23.47
CA ALA A 104 21.13 15.63 -24.16
C ALA A 104 20.98 15.75 -25.69
N LYS A 105 19.84 15.32 -26.23
CA LYS A 105 19.59 15.34 -27.67
C LYS A 105 19.46 16.75 -28.24
N PHE A 106 18.88 17.70 -27.52
CA PHE A 106 18.87 19.10 -27.92
C PHE A 106 20.28 19.74 -27.84
N ALA A 107 21.05 19.41 -26.78
CA ALA A 107 22.42 19.90 -26.64
C ALA A 107 23.34 19.44 -27.81
N GLU A 108 23.17 18.20 -28.31
CA GLU A 108 23.86 17.70 -29.53
C GLU A 108 23.57 18.59 -30.74
N GLN A 109 22.45 19.30 -30.77
CA GLN A 109 22.05 20.23 -31.85
C GLN A 109 22.33 21.70 -31.52
N GLY A 110 23.03 21.97 -30.41
CA GLY A 110 23.35 23.33 -29.97
C GLY A 110 22.13 24.09 -29.38
N LEU A 111 21.10 23.39 -28.98
CA LEU A 111 19.89 23.95 -28.39
C LEU A 111 19.93 23.76 -26.85
N ASP A 112 19.81 24.84 -26.09
CA ASP A 112 19.72 24.79 -24.63
C ASP A 112 18.25 24.60 -24.18
N PHE A 113 17.97 23.46 -23.54
CA PHE A 113 16.63 23.08 -23.11
C PHE A 113 16.58 22.89 -21.59
N GLN A 114 16.14 23.95 -20.88
CA GLN A 114 16.04 23.98 -19.41
C GLN A 114 14.62 24.44 -18.99
N PRO A 115 13.57 23.68 -19.29
CA PRO A 115 12.21 24.08 -18.96
C PRO A 115 11.95 23.97 -17.45
N PRO A 116 10.99 24.75 -16.90
CA PRO A 116 10.40 24.41 -15.64
C PRO A 116 9.73 23.05 -15.77
N ALA A 117 9.89 22.17 -14.76
CA ALA A 117 9.48 20.79 -14.92
C ALA A 117 8.83 20.18 -13.66
N LEU A 118 8.00 19.15 -13.84
CA LEU A 118 7.35 18.37 -12.77
C LEU A 118 7.44 16.88 -13.02
N ASP A 119 7.64 16.13 -11.94
CA ASP A 119 7.61 14.66 -11.94
C ASP A 119 6.28 14.17 -11.34
N THR A 120 5.46 13.52 -12.17
CA THR A 120 4.16 13.00 -11.71
C THR A 120 4.29 11.75 -10.84
N VAL A 121 5.39 10.98 -10.89
CA VAL A 121 5.65 9.89 -9.93
C VAL A 121 5.83 10.45 -8.53
N GLN A 122 6.64 11.51 -8.38
CA GLN A 122 6.83 12.18 -7.10
C GLN A 122 5.52 12.74 -6.55
N LEU A 123 4.75 13.42 -7.39
CA LEU A 123 3.46 13.97 -7.00
C LEU A 123 2.45 12.87 -6.66
N ALA A 124 2.42 11.77 -7.42
CA ALA A 124 1.54 10.62 -7.13
C ALA A 124 1.86 10.01 -5.75
N LYS A 125 3.14 9.83 -5.42
CA LYS A 125 3.56 9.37 -4.08
C LYS A 125 3.05 10.29 -2.96
N ILE A 126 2.96 11.58 -3.22
CA ILE A 126 2.49 12.57 -2.22
C ILE A 126 0.97 12.62 -2.12
N PHE A 127 0.27 12.72 -3.25
CA PHE A 127 -1.17 12.98 -3.29
C PHE A 127 -2.04 11.72 -3.38
N LEU A 128 -1.46 10.58 -3.76
CA LEU A 128 -2.12 9.28 -3.86
C LEU A 128 -1.37 8.19 -3.06
N PRO A 129 -1.01 8.45 -1.80
CA PRO A 129 -0.12 7.55 -1.04
C PRO A 129 -0.74 6.17 -0.75
N GLN A 130 -2.01 5.98 -1.03
CA GLN A 130 -2.75 4.72 -0.88
C GLN A 130 -2.82 3.92 -2.20
N ALA A 131 -2.28 4.45 -3.31
CA ALA A 131 -2.26 3.73 -4.57
C ALA A 131 -1.43 2.44 -4.46
N PRO A 132 -1.81 1.33 -5.12
CA PRO A 132 -1.11 0.05 -5.02
C PRO A 132 0.29 0.08 -5.63
N GLY A 133 0.55 1.01 -6.55
CA GLY A 133 1.83 1.29 -7.19
C GLY A 133 1.81 2.67 -7.84
N PHE A 134 2.97 3.14 -8.28
CA PHE A 134 3.13 4.50 -8.82
C PHE A 134 3.56 4.53 -10.28
N ASN A 135 3.57 3.40 -10.98
CA ASN A 135 3.68 3.36 -12.44
C ASN A 135 2.32 3.65 -13.11
N LEU A 136 2.31 4.02 -14.38
CA LEU A 136 1.08 4.40 -15.09
C LEU A 136 0.05 3.28 -15.15
N GLN A 137 0.48 2.02 -15.22
CA GLN A 137 -0.43 0.87 -15.27
C GLN A 137 -1.16 0.69 -13.93
N ASP A 138 -0.45 0.70 -12.81
CA ASP A 138 -1.05 0.57 -11.48
C ASP A 138 -1.99 1.74 -11.18
N LEU A 139 -1.58 2.97 -11.52
CA LEU A 139 -2.40 4.16 -11.34
C LEU A 139 -3.65 4.14 -12.24
N SER A 140 -3.55 3.66 -13.49
CA SER A 140 -4.71 3.51 -14.35
C SER A 140 -5.73 2.53 -13.79
N GLN A 141 -5.26 1.40 -13.27
CA GLN A 141 -6.11 0.41 -12.59
C GLN A 141 -6.74 0.99 -11.32
N PHE A 142 -5.96 1.75 -10.53
CA PHE A 142 -6.45 2.42 -9.33
C PHE A 142 -7.61 3.39 -9.63
N PHE A 143 -7.58 4.07 -10.77
CA PHE A 143 -8.67 4.93 -11.25
C PHE A 143 -9.78 4.18 -11.99
N GLY A 144 -9.68 2.86 -12.16
CA GLY A 144 -10.64 2.06 -12.95
C GLY A 144 -10.63 2.39 -14.45
N LEU A 145 -9.49 2.88 -14.97
CA LEU A 145 -9.30 3.22 -16.37
C LEU A 145 -8.82 2.02 -17.17
N ASN A 146 -9.35 1.87 -18.39
CA ASN A 146 -8.84 0.87 -19.32
C ASN A 146 -7.69 1.47 -20.14
N PHE A 147 -6.46 1.18 -19.71
CA PHE A 147 -5.24 1.66 -20.36
C PHE A 147 -4.75 0.61 -21.38
N GLN A 148 -5.26 0.69 -22.60
CA GLN A 148 -4.93 -0.27 -23.68
C GLN A 148 -3.69 0.12 -24.48
N ASP A 149 -3.31 1.41 -24.49
CA ASP A 149 -2.22 1.97 -25.29
C ASP A 149 -0.91 2.10 -24.44
N ALA A 150 -0.72 1.20 -23.47
CA ALA A 150 0.52 1.18 -22.69
C ALA A 150 1.74 0.94 -23.61
N HIS A 151 2.82 1.69 -23.35
CA HIS A 151 4.05 1.69 -24.15
C HIS A 151 3.90 2.25 -25.58
N ASP A 152 2.88 3.09 -25.82
CA ASP A 152 2.88 4.06 -26.90
C ASP A 152 3.10 5.45 -26.28
N ALA A 153 4.15 6.15 -26.67
CA ALA A 153 4.54 7.42 -26.04
C ALA A 153 3.41 8.46 -25.97
N LEU A 154 2.50 8.50 -26.95
CA LEU A 154 1.34 9.40 -26.89
C LEU A 154 0.27 8.88 -25.92
N GLY A 155 0.06 7.57 -25.84
CA GLY A 155 -0.82 6.93 -24.87
C GLY A 155 -0.38 7.23 -23.46
N ASP A 156 0.90 7.05 -23.16
CA ASP A 156 1.52 7.31 -21.86
C ASP A 156 1.49 8.81 -21.51
N ALA A 157 1.76 9.70 -22.46
CA ALA A 157 1.62 11.14 -22.27
C ALA A 157 0.15 11.56 -21.96
N ARG A 158 -0.85 10.92 -22.57
CA ARG A 158 -2.28 11.15 -22.27
C ARG A 158 -2.65 10.70 -20.88
N MET A 159 -2.19 9.50 -20.46
CA MET A 159 -2.43 9.00 -19.11
C MET A 159 -1.75 9.90 -18.09
N THR A 160 -0.52 10.33 -18.34
CA THR A 160 0.21 11.28 -17.50
C THR A 160 -0.52 12.64 -17.39
N ALA A 161 -1.11 13.14 -18.47
CA ALA A 161 -1.91 14.37 -18.46
C ALA A 161 -3.20 14.20 -17.62
N HIS A 162 -3.87 13.06 -17.71
CA HIS A 162 -5.01 12.75 -16.85
C HIS A 162 -4.59 12.65 -15.37
N LEU A 163 -3.48 11.97 -15.10
CA LEU A 163 -2.91 11.89 -13.75
C LEU A 163 -2.59 13.29 -13.19
N LEU A 164 -1.98 14.17 -13.99
CA LEU A 164 -1.69 15.55 -13.60
C LEU A 164 -2.96 16.30 -13.19
N ASP A 165 -4.07 16.12 -13.91
CA ASP A 165 -5.37 16.73 -13.57
C ASP A 165 -5.88 16.23 -12.21
N VAL A 166 -5.85 14.93 -11.98
CA VAL A 166 -6.24 14.34 -10.69
C VAL A 166 -5.38 14.88 -9.54
N LEU A 167 -4.07 14.92 -9.73
CA LEU A 167 -3.12 15.43 -8.72
C LEU A 167 -3.33 16.91 -8.43
N ALA A 168 -3.66 17.70 -9.46
CA ALA A 168 -3.96 19.12 -9.32
C ALA A 168 -5.25 19.35 -8.52
N HIS A 169 -6.30 18.53 -8.73
CA HIS A 169 -7.51 18.59 -7.92
C HIS A 169 -7.24 18.21 -6.47
N GLN A 170 -6.51 17.12 -6.22
CA GLN A 170 -6.12 16.73 -4.85
C GLN A 170 -5.34 17.83 -4.13
N ALA A 171 -4.40 18.48 -4.80
CA ALA A 171 -3.63 19.58 -4.24
C ALA A 171 -4.49 20.83 -3.97
N ALA A 172 -5.46 21.13 -4.85
CA ALA A 172 -6.35 22.28 -4.70
C ALA A 172 -7.34 22.09 -3.54
N ASP A 173 -7.80 20.88 -3.29
CA ASP A 173 -8.78 20.53 -2.27
C ASP A 173 -8.21 20.45 -0.84
N LEU A 174 -6.88 20.47 -0.69
CA LEU A 174 -6.25 20.49 0.62
C LEU A 174 -6.67 21.72 1.45
N ASP A 175 -6.88 21.53 2.74
CA ASP A 175 -7.12 22.62 3.67
C ASP A 175 -5.90 23.55 3.79
N TYR A 176 -6.15 24.77 4.27
CA TYR A 176 -5.10 25.79 4.38
C TYR A 176 -3.94 25.38 5.31
N GLY A 177 -4.24 24.69 6.42
CA GLY A 177 -3.22 24.25 7.39
C GLY A 177 -2.27 23.24 6.76
N THR A 178 -2.80 22.25 6.06
CA THR A 178 -2.02 21.24 5.34
C THR A 178 -1.19 21.88 4.23
N LYS A 179 -1.77 22.79 3.43
CA LYS A 179 -1.01 23.54 2.40
C LYS A 179 0.16 24.30 3.01
N LEU A 180 -0.06 24.98 4.15
CA LEU A 180 0.99 25.73 4.84
C LEU A 180 2.13 24.82 5.31
N ALA A 181 1.82 23.66 5.90
CA ALA A 181 2.82 22.70 6.33
C ALA A 181 3.61 22.13 5.15
N LEU A 182 2.91 21.82 4.04
CA LEU A 182 3.54 21.31 2.81
C LEU A 182 4.46 22.33 2.13
N GLN A 183 4.20 23.63 2.25
CA GLN A 183 5.01 24.66 1.58
C GLN A 183 6.50 24.59 1.90
N ALA A 184 6.86 24.29 3.15
CA ALA A 184 8.26 24.17 3.55
C ALA A 184 8.91 22.93 2.89
N ILE A 185 8.21 21.80 2.86
CA ILE A 185 8.66 20.55 2.25
C ILE A 185 8.80 20.75 0.74
N PHE A 186 7.78 21.29 0.07
CA PHE A 186 7.76 21.49 -1.38
C PHE A 186 8.83 22.47 -1.88
N LYS A 187 9.28 23.42 -1.06
CA LYS A 187 10.43 24.28 -1.38
C LYS A 187 11.75 23.50 -1.40
N ALA A 188 11.86 22.43 -0.62
CA ALA A 188 13.05 21.60 -0.56
C ALA A 188 13.01 20.43 -1.57
N LEU A 189 11.85 20.14 -2.18
CA LEU A 189 11.72 19.15 -3.24
C LEU A 189 12.31 19.68 -4.55
N PRO A 190 12.80 18.77 -5.43
CA PRO A 190 13.34 19.14 -6.71
C PRO A 190 12.28 19.67 -7.68
N TYR A 191 12.77 20.19 -8.80
CA TYR A 191 11.94 20.76 -9.86
C TYR A 191 11.05 21.91 -9.35
N GLN A 192 9.89 22.13 -9.95
CA GLN A 192 8.98 23.22 -9.57
C GLN A 192 7.80 22.72 -8.71
N ALA A 193 8.02 21.74 -7.84
CA ALA A 193 7.00 21.18 -6.96
C ALA A 193 6.27 22.27 -6.15
N SER A 194 7.00 23.27 -5.61
CA SER A 194 6.39 24.38 -4.87
C SER A 194 5.47 25.24 -5.72
N GLN A 195 5.77 25.43 -7.01
CA GLN A 195 4.89 26.14 -7.95
C GLN A 195 3.60 25.36 -8.17
N PHE A 196 3.70 24.03 -8.36
CA PHE A 196 2.53 23.17 -8.48
C PHE A 196 1.61 23.32 -7.26
N LEU A 197 2.13 23.20 -6.04
CA LEU A 197 1.32 23.31 -4.83
C LEU A 197 0.62 24.67 -4.71
N ASN A 198 1.33 25.76 -5.04
CA ASN A 198 0.80 27.12 -4.90
C ASN A 198 -0.20 27.49 -6.00
N GLN A 199 -0.11 26.87 -7.17
CA GLN A 199 -0.90 27.19 -8.36
C GLN A 199 -1.62 25.97 -8.91
N ALA A 200 -2.05 25.03 -8.06
CA ALA A 200 -2.63 23.75 -8.46
C ALA A 200 -3.76 23.93 -9.51
N ASN A 201 -4.63 24.91 -9.33
CA ASN A 201 -5.71 25.21 -10.28
C ASN A 201 -5.23 25.53 -11.70
N SER A 202 -3.99 26.00 -11.86
CA SER A 202 -3.41 26.30 -13.18
C SER A 202 -2.92 25.04 -13.90
N PHE A 203 -2.86 23.90 -13.21
CA PHE A 203 -2.47 22.61 -13.76
C PHE A 203 -3.66 21.71 -14.07
N TYR A 204 -4.90 22.19 -13.93
CA TYR A 204 -6.08 21.44 -14.38
C TYR A 204 -6.00 21.18 -15.88
N CYS A 205 -6.32 19.97 -16.26
CA CYS A 205 -6.26 19.50 -17.64
C CYS A 205 -7.56 18.80 -17.98
N GLN A 206 -8.43 19.39 -18.81
CA GLN A 206 -9.65 18.74 -19.26
C GLN A 206 -9.32 17.68 -20.33
N VAL A 207 -8.61 16.63 -19.93
CA VAL A 207 -8.34 15.48 -20.79
C VAL A 207 -9.52 14.54 -20.70
N LYS A 208 -10.31 14.43 -21.79
CA LYS A 208 -11.35 13.41 -21.88
C LYS A 208 -10.70 12.04 -22.01
N TRP A 209 -10.79 11.24 -20.97
CA TRP A 209 -10.47 9.83 -21.06
C TRP A 209 -11.62 9.08 -21.73
N PRO A 210 -11.35 8.11 -22.63
CA PRO A 210 -12.43 7.26 -23.15
C PRO A 210 -13.10 6.57 -21.96
N GLU A 211 -14.43 6.74 -21.84
CA GLU A 211 -15.18 6.06 -20.77
C GLU A 211 -14.93 4.56 -20.90
N GLY A 212 -14.16 4.00 -19.99
CA GLY A 212 -13.98 2.57 -19.86
C GLY A 212 -15.34 1.95 -19.53
N GLN A 213 -15.73 0.95 -20.26
CA GLN A 213 -16.82 0.08 -19.79
C GLN A 213 -16.37 -0.42 -18.42
N GLY A 214 -17.08 0.03 -17.37
CA GLY A 214 -16.77 -0.34 -15.99
C GLY A 214 -16.48 -1.83 -15.92
N ILE A 215 -15.40 -2.19 -15.25
CA ILE A 215 -15.07 -3.59 -15.01
C ILE A 215 -16.30 -4.17 -14.34
N SER A 216 -17.08 -4.94 -15.10
CA SER A 216 -18.17 -5.74 -14.59
C SER A 216 -17.52 -6.67 -13.54
N GLN A 217 -17.76 -6.37 -12.26
CA GLN A 217 -17.48 -7.33 -11.22
C GLN A 217 -18.25 -8.59 -11.61
N THR A 218 -17.55 -9.56 -12.15
CA THR A 218 -18.09 -10.92 -12.33
C THR A 218 -18.46 -11.38 -10.93
N GLN A 219 -19.75 -11.34 -10.62
CA GLN A 219 -20.29 -12.02 -9.46
C GLN A 219 -19.92 -13.48 -9.65
N ALA A 220 -18.85 -13.90 -8.97
CA ALA A 220 -18.55 -15.31 -8.81
C ALA A 220 -19.78 -15.93 -8.13
N SER A 221 -20.36 -16.94 -8.77
CA SER A 221 -21.45 -17.71 -8.20
C SER A 221 -20.94 -18.31 -6.87
N HIS A 222 -21.52 -17.87 -5.76
CA HIS A 222 -21.19 -18.33 -4.42
C HIS A 222 -21.52 -19.81 -4.28
N ALA A 223 -20.60 -20.68 -4.69
CA ALA A 223 -20.59 -22.04 -4.17
C ALA A 223 -20.31 -21.89 -2.67
N SER A 224 -21.18 -22.44 -1.82
CA SER A 224 -21.05 -22.34 -0.37
C SER A 224 -19.65 -22.79 0.05
N LEU A 225 -18.81 -21.84 0.47
CA LEU A 225 -17.45 -22.09 0.96
C LEU A 225 -17.44 -23.01 2.20
N ILE A 226 -18.58 -23.18 2.84
CA ILE A 226 -18.77 -24.06 3.99
C ILE A 226 -19.75 -25.17 3.62
N SER A 227 -19.27 -26.41 3.57
CA SER A 227 -20.09 -27.57 3.28
C SER A 227 -21.05 -27.93 4.43
N THR A 228 -22.14 -28.61 4.11
CA THR A 228 -23.09 -29.11 5.13
C THR A 228 -22.40 -30.04 6.14
N LYS A 229 -21.42 -30.84 5.71
CA LYS A 229 -20.65 -31.71 6.61
C LYS A 229 -19.83 -30.95 7.63
N GLN A 230 -19.21 -29.83 7.22
CA GLN A 230 -18.44 -28.95 8.12
C GLN A 230 -19.36 -28.30 9.15
N ARG A 231 -20.54 -27.80 8.74
CA ARG A 231 -21.55 -27.25 9.67
C ARG A 231 -22.04 -28.28 10.67
N THR A 232 -22.28 -29.52 10.23
CA THR A 232 -22.71 -30.60 11.11
C THR A 232 -21.61 -30.99 12.11
N ALA A 233 -20.35 -31.06 11.67
CA ALA A 233 -19.22 -31.35 12.55
C ALA A 233 -19.06 -30.26 13.62
N VAL A 234 -19.13 -28.99 13.24
CA VAL A 234 -19.06 -27.85 14.19
C VAL A 234 -20.22 -27.87 15.16
N ALA A 235 -21.46 -28.13 14.72
CA ALA A 235 -22.62 -28.22 15.61
C ALA A 235 -22.44 -29.32 16.66
N TYR A 236 -21.93 -30.48 16.24
CA TYR A 236 -21.61 -31.58 17.15
C TYR A 236 -20.55 -31.19 18.20
N TRP A 237 -19.50 -30.47 17.79
CA TRP A 237 -18.45 -30.02 18.70
C TRP A 237 -18.94 -28.96 19.68
N LEU A 238 -19.80 -28.04 19.24
CA LEU A 238 -20.38 -27.02 20.11
C LEU A 238 -21.33 -27.64 21.15
N GLU A 239 -22.10 -28.69 20.78
CA GLU A 239 -22.92 -29.45 21.71
C GLU A 239 -22.10 -30.25 22.71
N ALA A 240 -20.99 -30.86 22.28
CA ALA A 240 -20.08 -31.64 23.12
C ALA A 240 -19.24 -30.79 24.06
N GLY A 241 -18.91 -29.56 23.65
CA GLY A 241 -18.03 -28.62 24.36
C GLY A 241 -18.75 -27.65 25.26
N GLN A 242 -19.82 -28.07 25.99
CA GLN A 242 -20.50 -27.22 26.96
C GLN A 242 -19.61 -26.82 28.16
N ASP A 243 -18.54 -27.57 28.42
CA ASP A 243 -17.46 -27.14 29.31
C ASP A 243 -16.51 -26.19 28.57
N LYS A 244 -16.29 -25.00 29.13
CA LYS A 244 -15.46 -23.90 28.57
C LYS A 244 -13.97 -24.22 28.47
N SER A 245 -13.61 -25.47 28.19
CA SER A 245 -12.25 -25.97 28.02
C SER A 245 -11.69 -25.56 26.66
N PRO A 246 -10.38 -25.24 26.54
CA PRO A 246 -9.77 -25.04 25.23
C PRO A 246 -9.94 -26.29 24.38
N LEU A 247 -10.46 -26.11 23.18
CA LEU A 247 -10.66 -27.17 22.20
C LEU A 247 -9.48 -27.17 21.23
N VAL A 248 -8.68 -28.23 21.23
CA VAL A 248 -7.65 -28.48 20.24
C VAL A 248 -8.24 -29.33 19.13
N LEU A 249 -8.29 -28.80 17.91
CA LEU A 249 -8.78 -29.52 16.74
C LEU A 249 -7.58 -29.94 15.90
N GLU A 250 -7.23 -31.22 15.98
CA GLU A 250 -6.33 -31.82 15.01
C GLU A 250 -7.11 -32.26 13.77
N ALA A 251 -6.79 -31.68 12.64
CA ALA A 251 -7.39 -32.09 11.38
C ALA A 251 -6.33 -32.74 10.49
N HIS A 252 -6.65 -33.92 9.93
CA HIS A 252 -5.78 -34.63 9.02
C HIS A 252 -5.43 -33.77 7.80
N ALA A 253 -4.21 -33.85 7.27
CA ALA A 253 -3.68 -33.06 6.15
C ALA A 253 -4.55 -33.10 4.85
N ARG A 254 -5.54 -33.97 4.78
CA ARG A 254 -6.51 -34.05 3.68
C ARG A 254 -7.86 -33.40 3.95
N GLN A 255 -8.03 -32.79 5.12
CA GLN A 255 -9.27 -32.09 5.49
C GLN A 255 -9.14 -30.61 5.18
N ASP A 256 -10.22 -30.00 4.79
CA ASP A 256 -10.28 -28.56 4.58
C ASP A 256 -10.36 -27.83 5.94
N HIS A 257 -9.20 -27.52 6.49
CA HIS A 257 -9.05 -26.83 7.77
C HIS A 257 -9.66 -25.43 7.74
N GLN A 258 -9.55 -24.74 6.60
CA GLN A 258 -10.11 -23.40 6.43
C GLN A 258 -11.63 -23.43 6.49
N GLY A 259 -12.26 -24.36 5.79
CA GLY A 259 -13.70 -24.53 5.80
C GLY A 259 -14.24 -24.88 7.20
N LEU A 260 -13.51 -25.71 7.98
CA LEU A 260 -13.87 -26.01 9.36
C LEU A 260 -13.75 -24.79 10.29
N ALA A 261 -12.65 -24.06 10.18
CA ALA A 261 -12.44 -22.83 10.96
C ALA A 261 -13.49 -21.76 10.62
N LEU A 262 -13.80 -21.57 9.33
CA LEU A 262 -14.87 -20.68 8.88
C LEU A 262 -16.24 -21.09 9.44
N ALA A 263 -16.56 -22.40 9.43
CA ALA A 263 -17.80 -22.91 9.96
C ALA A 263 -17.92 -22.66 11.46
N LEU A 264 -16.82 -22.81 12.21
CA LEU A 264 -16.77 -22.55 13.64
C LEU A 264 -16.95 -21.04 13.93
N LEU A 265 -16.25 -20.19 13.24
CA LEU A 265 -16.34 -18.72 13.40
C LEU A 265 -17.76 -18.21 13.05
N ASP A 266 -18.35 -18.74 11.97
CA ASP A 266 -19.73 -18.38 11.58
C ASP A 266 -20.76 -18.89 12.60
N ALA A 267 -20.55 -20.06 13.19
CA ALA A 267 -21.42 -20.56 14.26
C ALA A 267 -21.37 -19.66 15.52
N TRP A 268 -20.17 -19.26 15.96
CA TRP A 268 -20.01 -18.31 17.08
C TRP A 268 -20.69 -16.97 16.79
N ARG A 269 -20.52 -16.45 15.56
CA ARG A 269 -21.22 -15.22 15.13
C ARG A 269 -22.73 -15.37 15.21
N GLN A 270 -23.30 -16.52 14.78
CA GLN A 270 -24.74 -16.79 14.85
C GLN A 270 -25.25 -16.87 16.29
N GLU A 271 -24.41 -17.28 17.24
CA GLU A 271 -24.69 -17.25 18.67
C GLU A 271 -24.53 -15.85 19.29
N GLY A 272 -24.11 -14.85 18.51
CA GLY A 272 -23.86 -13.48 18.98
C GLY A 272 -22.54 -13.30 19.72
N GLU A 273 -21.65 -14.29 19.60
CA GLU A 273 -20.31 -14.26 20.21
C GLU A 273 -19.29 -13.55 19.32
N LYS A 274 -18.33 -12.88 19.94
CA LYS A 274 -17.20 -12.27 19.25
C LYS A 274 -16.06 -13.27 19.15
N ALA A 275 -15.32 -13.23 18.05
CA ALA A 275 -14.17 -14.09 17.82
C ALA A 275 -12.92 -13.28 17.53
N LEU A 276 -11.77 -13.79 18.02
CA LEU A 276 -10.43 -13.36 17.65
C LEU A 276 -9.75 -14.51 16.91
N LEU A 277 -9.34 -14.29 15.67
CA LEU A 277 -8.57 -15.24 14.88
C LEU A 277 -7.12 -14.78 14.80
N VAL A 278 -6.21 -15.59 15.32
CA VAL A 278 -4.77 -15.35 15.29
C VAL A 278 -4.15 -16.11 14.13
N LEU A 279 -3.41 -15.41 13.30
CA LEU A 279 -2.83 -15.89 12.05
C LEU A 279 -1.31 -15.63 12.03
N GLU A 280 -0.58 -16.44 11.29
CA GLU A 280 0.87 -16.38 11.23
C GLU A 280 1.39 -15.08 10.59
N ASN A 281 0.81 -14.69 9.46
CA ASN A 281 1.33 -13.60 8.65
C ASN A 281 0.23 -12.77 7.96
N GLU A 282 0.63 -11.62 7.39
CA GLU A 282 -0.27 -10.68 6.72
C GLU A 282 -0.95 -11.26 5.46
N GLY A 283 -0.29 -12.16 4.75
CA GLY A 283 -0.89 -12.84 3.58
C GLY A 283 -2.08 -13.69 3.98
N GLN A 284 -1.99 -14.41 5.10
CA GLN A 284 -3.12 -15.16 5.66
C GLN A 284 -4.24 -14.20 6.12
N ILE A 285 -3.89 -13.08 6.75
CA ILE A 285 -4.88 -12.09 7.19
C ILE A 285 -5.70 -11.59 6.01
N SER A 286 -5.05 -11.16 4.93
CA SER A 286 -5.72 -10.67 3.71
C SER A 286 -6.63 -11.73 3.11
N HIS A 287 -6.18 -12.98 3.06
CA HIS A 287 -6.97 -14.10 2.58
C HIS A 287 -8.22 -14.33 3.45
N TRP A 288 -8.08 -14.32 4.77
CA TRP A 288 -9.18 -14.51 5.71
C TRP A 288 -10.19 -13.35 5.72
N GLN A 289 -9.75 -12.13 5.46
CA GLN A 289 -10.67 -11.00 5.27
C GLN A 289 -11.61 -11.23 4.09
N VAL A 290 -11.07 -11.69 2.95
CA VAL A 290 -11.87 -12.01 1.76
C VAL A 290 -12.85 -13.15 2.06
N LEU A 291 -12.35 -14.26 2.62
CA LEU A 291 -13.19 -15.43 2.94
C LEU A 291 -14.34 -15.08 3.90
N TRP A 292 -14.05 -14.30 4.94
CA TRP A 292 -15.09 -13.88 5.89
C TRP A 292 -16.16 -13.01 5.25
N GLN A 293 -15.73 -12.06 4.40
CA GLN A 293 -16.64 -11.22 3.63
C GLN A 293 -17.53 -12.04 2.69
N GLU A 294 -16.95 -13.03 2.01
CA GLU A 294 -17.69 -13.90 1.10
C GLU A 294 -18.71 -14.78 1.83
N VAL A 295 -18.37 -15.31 3.00
CA VAL A 295 -19.25 -16.20 3.77
C VAL A 295 -20.36 -15.44 4.49
N THR A 296 -20.06 -14.29 5.07
CA THR A 296 -20.96 -13.60 5.99
C THR A 296 -21.55 -12.30 5.44
N GLY A 297 -20.98 -11.77 4.36
CA GLY A 297 -21.28 -10.43 3.85
C GLY A 297 -20.73 -9.31 4.74
N GLN A 298 -20.00 -9.63 5.81
CA GLN A 298 -19.47 -8.68 6.79
C GLN A 298 -17.96 -8.53 6.67
N GLN A 299 -17.45 -7.35 7.00
CA GLN A 299 -16.01 -7.12 7.08
C GLN A 299 -15.46 -7.53 8.44
N ALA A 300 -14.44 -8.38 8.45
CA ALA A 300 -13.66 -8.63 9.66
C ALA A 300 -12.94 -7.36 10.11
N GLY A 301 -12.81 -7.16 11.42
CA GLY A 301 -11.91 -6.17 11.98
C GLY A 301 -10.47 -6.68 11.90
N LEU A 302 -9.53 -5.78 11.71
CA LEU A 302 -8.10 -6.09 11.73
C LEU A 302 -7.48 -5.40 12.93
N TYR A 303 -6.83 -6.14 13.82
CA TYR A 303 -6.12 -5.51 14.92
C TYR A 303 -4.77 -4.97 14.42
N ARG A 304 -4.45 -3.76 14.83
CA ARG A 304 -3.16 -3.11 14.62
C ARG A 304 -2.66 -2.48 15.92
N PRO A 305 -1.39 -2.63 16.26
CA PRO A 305 -0.83 -2.08 17.50
C PRO A 305 -0.67 -0.55 17.42
N ALA A 306 -0.63 0.08 18.58
CA ALA A 306 -0.61 1.54 18.70
C ALA A 306 0.56 2.22 17.98
N TYR A 307 1.69 1.51 17.81
CA TYR A 307 2.86 2.07 17.11
C TYR A 307 2.64 2.23 15.59
N GLN A 308 1.61 1.58 15.02
CA GLN A 308 1.23 1.75 13.62
C GLN A 308 0.33 2.96 13.37
N PHE A 309 0.05 3.77 14.41
CA PHE A 309 -0.81 4.94 14.25
C PHE A 309 -0.02 6.22 14.44
N ILE A 310 -0.27 7.16 13.54
CA ILE A 310 0.25 8.53 13.60
C ILE A 310 -0.92 9.49 13.76
N ASP A 311 -0.69 10.60 14.42
CA ASP A 311 -1.63 11.71 14.45
C ASP A 311 -1.08 12.94 13.73
N MET A 312 -1.99 13.76 13.19
CA MET A 312 -1.69 14.96 12.43
C MET A 312 -0.86 15.97 13.27
N ALA A 313 -1.15 16.10 14.57
CA ALA A 313 -0.46 17.06 15.42
C ALA A 313 1.02 16.71 15.58
N SER A 314 1.35 15.42 15.73
CA SER A 314 2.73 14.96 15.80
C SER A 314 3.50 15.25 14.51
N VAL A 315 2.88 15.06 13.34
CA VAL A 315 3.52 15.36 12.06
C VAL A 315 3.69 16.86 11.84
N TYR A 316 2.70 17.68 12.19
CA TYR A 316 2.84 19.14 12.13
C TYR A 316 3.95 19.66 13.04
N GLN A 317 3.99 19.19 14.29
CA GLN A 317 5.04 19.59 15.25
C GLN A 317 6.42 19.24 14.68
N PHE A 318 6.58 18.03 14.15
CA PHE A 318 7.81 17.63 13.52
C PHE A 318 8.19 18.54 12.34
N CYS A 319 7.30 18.77 11.39
CA CYS A 319 7.58 19.65 10.25
C CYS A 319 7.97 21.08 10.68
N HIS A 320 7.53 21.52 11.84
CA HIS A 320 7.88 22.83 12.40
C HIS A 320 9.26 22.84 13.09
N GLU A 321 9.61 21.78 13.77
CA GLU A 321 10.83 21.69 14.58
C GLU A 321 12.04 21.13 13.79
N PHE A 322 11.77 20.40 12.72
CA PHE A 322 12.80 19.71 11.96
C PHE A 322 13.45 20.61 10.89
N ASP A 323 14.78 20.54 10.82
CA ASP A 323 15.54 21.19 9.76
C ASP A 323 15.44 20.37 8.46
N LEU A 324 14.45 20.69 7.63
CA LEU A 324 14.16 20.01 6.37
C LEU A 324 15.35 20.02 5.38
N SER A 325 16.36 20.90 5.58
CA SER A 325 17.56 20.90 4.75
C SER A 325 18.44 19.66 4.95
N ARG A 326 18.21 18.89 6.02
CA ARG A 326 18.92 17.64 6.33
C ARG A 326 18.22 16.40 5.78
N ALA A 327 16.98 16.55 5.32
CA ALA A 327 16.23 15.45 4.75
C ALA A 327 16.64 15.23 3.29
N ASN A 328 16.71 13.96 2.87
CA ASN A 328 16.86 13.64 1.46
C ASN A 328 15.51 13.74 0.73
N GLN A 329 15.54 13.66 -0.60
CA GLN A 329 14.34 13.78 -1.43
C GLN A 329 13.27 12.73 -1.10
N GLN A 330 13.66 11.50 -0.79
CA GLN A 330 12.73 10.43 -0.43
C GLN A 330 12.06 10.72 0.90
N GLU A 331 12.81 11.16 1.90
CA GLU A 331 12.26 11.54 3.21
C GLU A 331 11.28 12.71 3.09
N LEU A 332 11.59 13.73 2.28
CA LEU A 332 10.68 14.84 2.03
C LEU A 332 9.39 14.39 1.34
N THR A 333 9.50 13.50 0.36
CA THR A 333 8.34 12.94 -0.35
C THR A 333 7.43 12.17 0.61
N VAL A 334 8.01 11.33 1.47
CA VAL A 334 7.25 10.54 2.46
C VAL A 334 6.62 11.42 3.54
N LEU A 335 7.30 12.47 4.00
CA LEU A 335 6.71 13.44 4.94
C LEU A 335 5.52 14.18 4.33
N ALA A 336 5.65 14.62 3.07
CA ALA A 336 4.56 15.25 2.35
C ALA A 336 3.39 14.29 2.16
N ALA A 337 3.66 13.04 1.78
CA ALA A 337 2.66 11.98 1.64
C ALA A 337 1.91 11.72 2.96
N ALA A 338 2.61 11.68 4.10
CA ALA A 338 2.01 11.52 5.41
C ALA A 338 1.05 12.65 5.75
N LEU A 339 1.43 13.90 5.48
CA LEU A 339 0.56 15.06 5.71
C LEU A 339 -0.72 14.99 4.87
N VAL A 340 -0.59 14.69 3.57
CA VAL A 340 -1.74 14.58 2.67
C VAL A 340 -2.63 13.40 3.07
N TRP A 341 -2.04 12.22 3.32
CA TRP A 341 -2.79 11.05 3.74
C TRP A 341 -3.60 11.28 5.02
N LEU A 342 -3.00 11.91 6.04
CA LEU A 342 -3.66 12.15 7.32
C LEU A 342 -4.89 13.08 7.20
N THR A 343 -5.00 13.90 6.15
CA THR A 343 -6.21 14.70 5.91
C THR A 343 -7.42 13.83 5.56
N ASN A 344 -7.19 12.67 4.95
CA ASN A 344 -8.21 11.76 4.47
C ASN A 344 -8.34 10.48 5.30
N SER A 345 -7.32 10.14 6.11
CA SER A 345 -7.33 8.96 6.96
C SER A 345 -8.29 9.10 8.13
N GLN A 346 -9.11 8.08 8.35
CA GLN A 346 -10.02 8.04 9.49
C GLN A 346 -9.29 7.84 10.81
N TYR A 347 -8.20 7.08 10.80
CA TYR A 347 -7.51 6.61 12.00
C TYR A 347 -6.03 6.97 12.07
N GLY A 348 -5.39 7.25 10.94
CA GLY A 348 -3.94 7.44 10.84
C GLY A 348 -3.17 6.12 10.98
N CYS A 349 -3.71 5.02 10.46
CA CYS A 349 -3.05 3.71 10.47
C CYS A 349 -2.11 3.57 9.28
N LEU A 350 -0.83 3.26 9.53
CA LEU A 350 0.21 3.17 8.50
C LEU A 350 -0.07 2.14 7.41
N ASP A 351 -0.84 1.11 7.70
CA ASP A 351 -1.22 0.08 6.72
C ASP A 351 -2.12 0.62 5.60
N GLU A 352 -2.67 1.82 5.76
CA GLU A 352 -3.41 2.49 4.69
C GLU A 352 -2.49 3.00 3.58
N LEU A 353 -1.18 3.05 3.82
CA LEU A 353 -0.18 3.57 2.89
C LEU A 353 0.46 2.47 2.06
N ASN A 354 0.88 2.83 0.85
CA ASN A 354 1.70 1.96 0.03
C ASN A 354 3.04 1.64 0.72
N SER A 355 3.46 0.38 0.65
CA SER A 355 4.71 -0.11 1.26
C SER A 355 5.98 0.52 0.67
N GLU A 356 5.94 1.08 -0.54
CA GLU A 356 7.05 1.85 -1.11
C GLU A 356 7.32 3.16 -0.35
N LEU A 357 6.30 3.66 0.39
CA LEU A 357 6.42 4.82 1.26
C LEU A 357 6.82 4.34 2.65
N ASP A 358 8.09 3.99 2.85
CA ASP A 358 8.58 3.50 4.15
C ASP A 358 8.63 4.61 5.21
N ILE A 359 7.43 5.04 5.63
CA ILE A 359 7.26 6.01 6.72
C ILE A 359 7.85 5.46 8.02
N SER A 360 7.87 4.14 8.21
CA SER A 360 8.34 3.53 9.44
C SER A 360 9.84 3.78 9.70
N GLN A 361 10.66 3.88 8.65
CA GLN A 361 12.06 4.26 8.78
C GLN A 361 12.22 5.72 9.23
N ILE A 362 11.46 6.63 8.62
CA ILE A 362 11.50 8.05 8.97
C ILE A 362 11.03 8.24 10.41
N MET A 363 9.95 7.59 10.78
CA MET A 363 9.43 7.65 12.15
C MET A 363 10.43 7.16 13.18
N ARG A 364 11.12 6.05 12.89
CA ARG A 364 12.17 5.53 13.79
C ARG A 364 13.38 6.46 13.85
N ARG A 365 13.84 6.97 12.70
CA ARG A 365 15.01 7.84 12.63
C ARG A 365 14.83 9.15 13.39
N TYR A 366 13.61 9.69 13.38
CA TYR A 366 13.30 10.99 13.95
C TYR A 366 12.46 10.94 15.23
N ASP A 367 12.29 9.74 15.81
CA ASP A 367 11.52 9.50 17.07
C ASP A 367 10.07 10.05 17.01
N PHE A 368 9.44 9.92 15.86
CA PHE A 368 8.05 10.35 15.60
C PHE A 368 7.01 9.56 16.39
N VAL A 369 7.38 8.38 16.87
CA VAL A 369 6.49 7.58 17.69
C VAL A 369 6.29 8.35 18.98
N ALA A 370 5.14 9.00 19.07
CA ALA A 370 4.75 9.78 20.23
C ALA A 370 5.02 8.98 21.51
N LYS A 371 6.02 9.41 22.27
CA LYS A 371 6.41 8.78 23.56
C LYS A 371 5.25 8.79 24.55
N THR A 372 4.33 9.68 24.40
CA THR A 372 3.16 9.82 25.29
C THR A 372 2.12 10.70 24.62
N GLY A 373 0.99 10.19 24.32
CA GLY A 373 -0.16 10.99 23.94
C GLY A 373 -1.34 10.06 23.71
N LYS A 374 -2.49 10.46 24.14
CA LYS A 374 -3.72 9.78 23.78
C LYS A 374 -3.84 9.85 22.26
N LYS A 375 -3.37 8.80 21.57
CA LYS A 375 -3.52 8.68 20.12
C LYS A 375 -4.99 8.61 19.78
N VAL A 376 -5.59 9.73 19.49
CA VAL A 376 -7.04 9.86 19.25
C VAL A 376 -7.49 8.92 18.13
N GLY A 377 -6.69 8.82 17.06
CA GLY A 377 -6.94 7.91 15.96
C GLY A 377 -6.97 6.45 16.40
N TYR A 378 -6.00 6.02 17.20
CA TYR A 378 -5.94 4.67 17.72
C TYR A 378 -7.13 4.32 18.63
N HIS A 379 -7.52 5.23 19.53
CA HIS A 379 -8.72 5.00 20.36
C HIS A 379 -9.98 4.88 19.53
N ARG A 380 -10.16 5.75 18.52
CA ARG A 380 -11.30 5.66 17.58
C ARG A 380 -11.28 4.35 16.80
N TYR A 381 -10.11 3.89 16.39
CA TYR A 381 -9.93 2.61 15.73
C TYR A 381 -10.38 1.44 16.62
N LEU A 382 -9.94 1.41 17.89
CA LEU A 382 -10.35 0.38 18.84
C LEU A 382 -11.87 0.40 19.08
N GLU A 383 -12.50 1.57 19.15
CA GLU A 383 -13.97 1.66 19.24
C GLU A 383 -14.64 1.06 17.97
N GLY A 384 -14.07 1.28 16.79
CA GLY A 384 -14.52 0.63 15.55
C GLY A 384 -14.39 -0.90 15.60
N LEU A 385 -13.31 -1.43 16.18
CA LEU A 385 -13.11 -2.88 16.32
C LEU A 385 -14.16 -3.51 17.25
N LYS A 386 -14.64 -2.80 18.27
CA LYS A 386 -15.68 -3.29 19.17
C LYS A 386 -16.99 -3.63 18.44
N THR A 387 -17.22 -3.09 17.27
CA THR A 387 -18.43 -3.36 16.48
C THR A 387 -18.31 -4.60 15.59
N LYS A 388 -17.14 -5.21 15.50
CA LYS A 388 -16.88 -6.36 14.62
C LYS A 388 -17.15 -7.68 15.34
N ASP A 389 -17.71 -8.65 14.61
CA ASP A 389 -17.97 -9.99 15.10
C ASP A 389 -16.70 -10.85 15.06
N LEU A 390 -15.86 -10.64 14.03
CA LEU A 390 -14.56 -11.29 13.90
C LEU A 390 -13.45 -10.23 13.86
N ILE A 391 -12.40 -10.43 14.66
CA ILE A 391 -11.16 -9.66 14.64
C ILE A 391 -10.03 -10.58 14.22
N LEU A 392 -9.24 -10.14 13.25
CA LEU A 392 -8.04 -10.80 12.76
C LEU A 392 -6.81 -10.14 13.37
N MET A 393 -5.82 -10.94 13.74
CA MET A 393 -4.58 -10.46 14.33
C MET A 393 -3.42 -11.34 13.90
N ASN A 394 -2.25 -10.74 13.62
CA ASN A 394 -1.07 -11.54 13.44
C ASN A 394 -0.51 -12.02 14.78
N GLN A 395 0.22 -13.11 14.73
CA GLN A 395 0.79 -13.76 15.90
C GLN A 395 1.75 -12.86 16.68
N LYS A 396 2.57 -12.08 15.97
CA LYS A 396 3.56 -11.16 16.57
C LYS A 396 2.87 -10.10 17.43
N ASP A 397 1.78 -9.51 16.90
CA ASP A 397 0.99 -8.51 17.63
C ASP A 397 0.27 -9.13 18.83
N TRP A 398 -0.27 -10.34 18.67
CA TRP A 398 -0.86 -11.08 19.80
C TRP A 398 0.12 -11.28 20.93
N LEU A 399 1.34 -11.72 20.62
CA LEU A 399 2.38 -11.96 21.62
C LEU A 399 2.82 -10.67 22.32
N SER A 400 2.94 -9.56 21.57
CA SER A 400 3.32 -8.26 22.14
C SER A 400 2.27 -7.66 23.08
N LEU A 401 0.98 -7.98 22.90
CA LEU A 401 -0.08 -7.53 23.80
C LEU A 401 0.01 -8.09 25.23
N LYS A 402 0.66 -9.22 25.40
CA LYS A 402 0.82 -9.86 26.72
C LYS A 402 1.71 -9.06 27.67
N GLN A 403 2.56 -8.18 27.15
CA GLN A 403 3.49 -7.38 27.96
C GLN A 403 2.90 -6.06 28.46
N VAL A 404 1.64 -5.75 28.12
CA VAL A 404 1.01 -4.47 28.49
C VAL A 404 0.00 -4.68 29.59
N ALA A 405 0.25 -4.08 30.77
CA ALA A 405 -0.59 -4.21 31.96
C ALA A 405 -2.06 -3.75 31.76
N ASP A 406 -2.26 -2.77 30.83
CA ASP A 406 -3.59 -2.31 30.40
C ASP A 406 -3.81 -2.71 28.94
N SER A 407 -4.24 -3.95 28.70
CA SER A 407 -4.48 -4.43 27.34
C SER A 407 -5.53 -3.58 26.62
N PRO A 408 -5.20 -3.01 25.44
CA PRO A 408 -6.18 -2.28 24.62
C PRO A 408 -7.34 -3.15 24.16
N LEU A 409 -7.22 -4.47 24.30
CA LEU A 409 -8.22 -5.46 23.93
C LEU A 409 -9.03 -5.97 25.14
N ALA A 410 -9.04 -5.27 26.27
CA ALA A 410 -9.86 -5.64 27.44
C ALA A 410 -11.33 -5.87 27.09
N PHE A 411 -11.85 -5.24 26.01
CA PHE A 411 -13.21 -5.47 25.51
C PHE A 411 -13.43 -6.85 24.89
N LEU A 412 -12.35 -7.60 24.59
CA LEU A 412 -12.40 -8.99 24.10
C LEU A 412 -12.41 -10.01 25.24
N GLY A 413 -12.49 -9.59 26.52
CA GLY A 413 -12.44 -10.49 27.68
C GLY A 413 -13.46 -11.63 27.67
N GLN A 414 -14.46 -11.58 26.79
CA GLN A 414 -15.44 -12.66 26.55
C GLN A 414 -15.39 -13.22 25.13
N ALA A 415 -14.45 -12.74 24.27
CA ALA A 415 -14.35 -13.24 22.90
C ALA A 415 -13.74 -14.63 22.86
N ARG A 416 -14.22 -15.45 21.95
CA ARG A 416 -13.61 -16.75 21.66
C ARG A 416 -12.36 -16.56 20.83
N VAL A 417 -11.28 -17.26 21.16
CA VAL A 417 -10.00 -17.16 20.47
C VAL A 417 -9.73 -18.44 19.68
N LEU A 418 -9.49 -18.29 18.40
CA LEU A 418 -9.04 -19.36 17.51
C LEU A 418 -7.63 -19.05 17.03
N VAL A 419 -6.68 -19.95 17.28
CA VAL A 419 -5.30 -19.87 16.79
C VAL A 419 -5.12 -20.96 15.74
N LEU A 420 -4.79 -20.54 14.53
CA LEU A 420 -4.44 -21.49 13.46
C LEU A 420 -2.92 -21.65 13.44
N ASP A 421 -2.50 -22.91 13.27
CA ASP A 421 -1.10 -23.30 13.18
C ASP A 421 -0.28 -22.97 14.47
N LEU A 422 -0.64 -23.67 15.53
CA LEU A 422 0.07 -23.56 16.82
C LEU A 422 1.56 -23.93 16.73
N GLU A 423 1.94 -24.84 15.83
CA GLU A 423 3.33 -25.30 15.70
C GLU A 423 4.21 -24.21 15.09
N ALA A 424 3.79 -23.60 13.98
CA ALA A 424 4.47 -22.43 13.41
C ALA A 424 4.49 -21.26 14.40
N SER A 425 3.40 -21.11 15.18
CA SER A 425 3.30 -20.13 16.25
C SER A 425 4.34 -20.34 17.35
N TYR A 426 4.60 -21.56 17.72
CA TYR A 426 5.60 -21.92 18.73
C TYR A 426 7.02 -21.74 18.22
N GLN A 427 7.30 -22.20 16.98
CA GLN A 427 8.62 -22.07 16.36
C GLN A 427 9.02 -20.60 16.18
N GLY A 428 8.10 -19.75 15.75
CA GLY A 428 8.34 -18.30 15.63
C GLY A 428 8.65 -17.61 16.96
N LEU A 429 8.15 -18.14 18.09
CA LEU A 429 8.48 -17.67 19.43
C LEU A 429 9.91 -18.06 19.82
N VAL A 430 10.31 -19.30 19.53
CA VAL A 430 11.64 -19.82 19.84
C VAL A 430 12.71 -19.08 19.03
N ASP A 431 12.45 -18.78 17.76
CA ASP A 431 13.40 -18.14 16.85
C ASP A 431 13.60 -16.63 17.15
N GLN A 432 12.60 -15.94 17.72
CA GLN A 432 12.70 -14.50 17.99
C GLN A 432 13.46 -14.14 19.26
N GLU A 433 13.48 -14.98 20.27
CA GLU A 433 13.97 -14.53 21.60
C GLU A 433 15.20 -15.26 22.14
N SER A 434 15.70 -16.35 21.51
CA SER A 434 16.76 -17.18 22.13
C SER A 434 16.57 -17.37 23.66
N MET A 435 15.38 -17.20 24.17
CA MET A 435 14.95 -17.37 25.54
C MET A 435 14.36 -18.75 25.71
N THR A 436 14.84 -19.50 26.66
CA THR A 436 14.12 -20.65 27.21
C THR A 436 12.77 -20.16 27.73
N LEU A 437 11.72 -20.30 26.89
CA LEU A 437 10.35 -20.06 27.32
C LEU A 437 10.00 -21.13 28.36
N ASP A 438 9.86 -20.69 29.59
CA ASP A 438 9.21 -21.52 30.60
C ASP A 438 7.74 -21.63 30.25
N ALA A 439 7.28 -22.83 29.82
CA ALA A 439 5.91 -23.10 29.47
C ALA A 439 4.92 -22.68 30.58
N SER A 440 5.36 -22.71 31.84
CA SER A 440 4.63 -22.20 33.00
C SER A 440 4.36 -20.70 32.91
N GLN A 441 5.28 -19.91 32.38
CA GLN A 441 5.13 -18.46 32.24
C GLN A 441 4.16 -18.09 31.12
N LEU A 442 4.18 -18.77 29.98
CA LEU A 442 3.18 -18.64 28.91
C LEU A 442 1.78 -18.94 29.42
N PHE A 443 1.65 -19.91 30.30
CA PHE A 443 0.42 -20.35 30.89
C PHE A 443 -0.13 -19.37 31.94
N VAL A 444 0.71 -18.81 32.78
CA VAL A 444 0.35 -17.77 33.77
C VAL A 444 -0.16 -16.52 33.05
N GLU A 445 0.44 -16.18 31.90
CA GLU A 445 0.03 -15.01 31.12
C GLU A 445 -1.26 -15.23 30.31
N LEU A 446 -1.51 -16.44 29.77
CA LEU A 446 -2.80 -16.85 29.23
C LEU A 446 -3.89 -16.81 30.31
N LYS A 447 -3.55 -17.23 31.53
CA LYS A 447 -4.43 -17.15 32.69
C LYS A 447 -4.79 -15.70 33.01
N ALA A 448 -3.84 -14.78 33.02
CA ALA A 448 -4.08 -13.36 33.30
C ALA A 448 -4.97 -12.68 32.26
N LEU A 449 -4.98 -13.14 31.00
CA LEU A 449 -5.90 -12.66 29.95
C LEU A 449 -7.30 -13.23 30.07
N LEU A 450 -7.45 -14.42 30.65
CA LEU A 450 -8.74 -15.09 30.85
C LEU A 450 -9.38 -14.77 32.20
N ASP A 451 -8.61 -14.29 33.18
CA ASP A 451 -8.98 -14.19 34.60
C ASP A 451 -9.87 -13.00 35.02
N GLN A 452 -10.44 -12.24 34.10
CA GLN A 452 -11.40 -11.21 34.49
C GLN A 452 -12.83 -11.71 34.65
N GLY A 453 -13.05 -12.93 35.13
CA GLY A 453 -14.40 -13.30 35.48
C GLY A 453 -14.81 -14.77 35.63
N GLN A 454 -13.90 -15.73 35.89
CA GLN A 454 -14.31 -17.14 36.03
C GLN A 454 -13.70 -17.85 37.26
N GLU A 455 -14.45 -18.84 37.79
CA GLU A 455 -14.08 -19.61 38.97
C GLU A 455 -12.75 -20.38 38.81
N GLU A 456 -11.88 -20.23 39.79
CA GLU A 456 -10.48 -20.66 39.86
C GLU A 456 -10.26 -22.16 39.56
N ALA A 457 -11.17 -23.03 39.96
CA ALA A 457 -11.02 -24.48 39.84
C ALA A 457 -11.16 -25.04 38.42
N GLN A 458 -11.94 -24.41 37.55
CA GLN A 458 -12.05 -24.82 36.14
C GLN A 458 -10.84 -24.39 35.32
N LEU A 459 -10.25 -23.28 35.70
CA LEU A 459 -9.05 -22.75 35.07
C LEU A 459 -7.81 -23.61 35.36
N GLU A 460 -7.67 -24.07 36.60
CA GLU A 460 -6.57 -24.97 37.01
C GLU A 460 -6.63 -26.33 36.29
N SER A 461 -7.83 -26.86 36.05
CA SER A 461 -8.00 -28.10 35.27
C SER A 461 -7.62 -27.93 33.80
N CYS A 462 -8.01 -26.81 33.17
CA CYS A 462 -7.62 -26.48 31.79
C CYS A 462 -6.12 -26.25 31.67
N LEU A 463 -5.51 -25.58 32.64
CA LEU A 463 -4.09 -25.33 32.70
C LEU A 463 -3.29 -26.64 32.84
N ALA A 464 -3.73 -27.54 33.71
CA ALA A 464 -3.08 -28.84 33.87
C ALA A 464 -3.14 -29.68 32.61
N THR A 465 -4.30 -29.75 31.93
CA THR A 465 -4.47 -30.52 30.69
C THR A 465 -3.60 -29.97 29.56
N SER A 466 -3.48 -28.65 29.44
CA SER A 466 -2.66 -28.03 28.40
C SER A 466 -1.18 -28.10 28.72
N TYR A 467 -0.79 -28.12 30.00
CA TYR A 467 0.59 -28.37 30.43
C TYR A 467 1.01 -29.79 30.09
N ASP A 468 0.18 -30.79 30.40
CA ASP A 468 0.40 -32.18 30.09
C ASP A 468 0.52 -32.40 28.57
N LEU A 469 -0.25 -31.67 27.75
CA LEU A 469 -0.18 -31.71 26.29
C LEU A 469 1.15 -31.12 25.78
N LEU A 470 1.58 -29.98 26.32
CA LEU A 470 2.85 -29.34 25.97
C LEU A 470 4.07 -30.20 26.39
N GLU A 471 4.01 -30.84 27.56
CA GLU A 471 5.04 -31.78 27.99
C GLU A 471 5.06 -33.04 27.12
N SER A 472 3.90 -33.53 26.68
CA SER A 472 3.81 -34.67 25.74
C SER A 472 4.36 -34.31 24.37
N MET A 473 4.04 -33.13 23.83
CA MET A 473 4.59 -32.61 22.56
C MET A 473 6.11 -32.40 22.66
N ARG A 474 6.61 -31.88 23.79
CA ARG A 474 8.04 -31.73 24.01
C ARG A 474 8.77 -33.08 24.07
N ALA A 475 8.18 -34.09 24.72
CA ALA A 475 8.77 -35.44 24.80
C ALA A 475 8.81 -36.12 23.43
N GLU A 476 7.80 -35.92 22.58
CA GLU A 476 7.78 -36.42 21.20
C GLU A 476 8.82 -35.72 20.31
N PHE A 477 9.02 -34.40 20.52
CA PHE A 477 10.00 -33.62 19.78
C PHE A 477 11.44 -34.00 20.15
N GLU A 478 11.73 -34.15 21.45
CA GLU A 478 13.02 -34.62 21.93
C GLU A 478 13.32 -36.08 21.49
N ALA A 479 12.26 -36.90 21.31
CA ALA A 479 12.41 -38.27 20.80
C ALA A 479 12.65 -38.29 19.27
N SER A 480 12.18 -37.30 18.51
CA SER A 480 12.38 -37.23 17.06
C SER A 480 13.78 -36.70 16.67
N ASP A 481 14.40 -35.90 17.54
CA ASP A 481 15.75 -35.34 17.31
C ASP A 481 16.89 -36.35 17.63
N ILE A 482 16.58 -37.48 18.29
CA ILE A 482 17.54 -38.53 18.58
C ILE A 482 17.61 -39.57 17.45
N GLY A 483 16.82 -39.46 16.41
CA GLY A 483 16.68 -40.38 15.31
C GLY A 483 17.31 -39.97 13.97
N ASN A 484 18.09 -38.89 13.88
CA ASN A 484 18.85 -38.50 12.69
C ASN A 484 20.35 -38.41 12.97
#